data_b97479a6945b31a5f45eb965f2aab7c5
#
_entry.id   b97479a6945b31a5f45eb965f2aab7c5
#
_cell.length_a   1.000
_cell.length_b   1.000
_cell.length_c   1.000
_cell.angle_alpha   90.00
_cell.angle_beta   90.00
_cell.angle_gamma   90.00
#
_symmetry.space_group_name_H-M   'P 1'
#
loop_
_entity.id
_entity.type
_entity.pdbx_description
1 polymer ?
#
loop_
_entity_poly.entity_id
_entity_poly.type
_entity_poly.pdbx_seq_one_letter_code
_entity_poly.pdbx_strand_id
1 'polypeptide(L)'
;MHNEGFLKDVTFINRLKIRGSYGLTGSQNYNPYQAMTTYKYLTGERYHHIVGAEVMALGNEKLGWQRTLQQNYGLDIDLWNERINITGNYYIKLSKDVLTSVTLPPSLGFDSYMDNLGEVKNYGYELSLRVAILRNPAKRIFWSVNANALHNKNKLMKISNALRAYNDSQDEDSMAGSKKKESNRPKVRYIEGESMNSIWV
;
A
#
# COMPACT_ATOMS: atom_id res chain seq x y z
N MET A 1 11.04 -31.48 2.81
CA MET A 1 11.57 -31.71 4.17
C MET A 1 11.04 -32.98 4.84
N HIS A 2 9.79 -33.44 4.59
CA HIS A 2 9.26 -34.67 5.20
C HIS A 2 10.03 -35.96 4.85
N ASN A 3 10.83 -35.98 3.77
CA ASN A 3 11.69 -37.12 3.36
C ASN A 3 13.11 -37.06 3.93
N GLU A 4 13.42 -36.04 4.74
CA GLU A 4 14.73 -35.93 5.38
C GLU A 4 14.87 -36.91 6.54
N GLY A 5 16.08 -37.37 6.79
CA GLY A 5 16.37 -38.45 7.77
C GLY A 5 15.81 -38.18 9.17
N PHE A 6 15.78 -36.93 9.62
CA PHE A 6 15.28 -36.53 10.93
C PHE A 6 13.73 -36.49 11.07
N LEU A 7 12.98 -36.58 9.92
CA LEU A 7 11.51 -36.58 9.90
C LEU A 7 10.92 -37.90 9.43
N LYS A 8 11.74 -38.90 9.05
CA LYS A 8 11.26 -40.20 8.58
C LYS A 8 10.40 -40.95 9.60
N ASP A 9 10.70 -40.78 10.86
CA ASP A 9 9.99 -41.47 11.95
C ASP A 9 8.67 -40.78 12.34
N VAL A 10 8.41 -39.61 11.77
CA VAL A 10 7.21 -38.80 12.05
C VAL A 10 6.12 -39.11 11.03
N THR A 11 5.36 -40.16 11.28
CA THR A 11 4.36 -40.71 10.35
C THR A 11 3.14 -39.83 10.14
N PHE A 12 2.87 -38.86 11.01
CA PHE A 12 1.71 -37.98 10.91
C PHE A 12 1.92 -36.76 10.01
N ILE A 13 3.19 -36.45 9.63
CA ILE A 13 3.53 -35.37 8.70
C ILE A 13 3.62 -35.91 7.28
N ASN A 14 2.68 -35.54 6.43
CA ASN A 14 2.69 -35.93 5.03
C ASN A 14 3.52 -35.00 4.16
N ARG A 15 3.46 -33.71 4.46
CA ARG A 15 4.22 -32.69 3.74
C ARG A 15 4.61 -31.57 4.68
N LEU A 16 5.86 -31.17 4.60
CA LEU A 16 6.38 -29.96 5.22
C LEU A 16 7.17 -29.20 4.16
N LYS A 17 6.72 -27.99 3.82
CA LYS A 17 7.35 -27.13 2.83
C LYS A 17 7.54 -25.73 3.38
N ILE A 18 8.79 -25.28 3.41
CA ILE A 18 9.15 -23.91 3.73
C ILE A 18 9.38 -23.16 2.42
N ARG A 19 8.86 -21.95 2.33
CA ARG A 19 9.03 -21.05 1.19
C ARG A 19 9.61 -19.75 1.65
N GLY A 20 10.55 -19.20 0.88
CA GLY A 20 11.09 -17.86 1.10
C GLY A 20 11.24 -17.16 -0.24
N SER A 21 10.87 -15.90 -0.31
CA SER A 21 11.16 -15.06 -1.46
C SER A 21 11.57 -13.67 -1.04
N TYR A 22 12.51 -13.12 -1.79
CA TYR A 22 13.02 -11.77 -1.64
C TYR A 22 13.12 -11.14 -3.03
N GLY A 23 12.55 -9.97 -3.21
CA GLY A 23 12.54 -9.31 -4.51
C GLY A 23 12.44 -7.79 -4.39
N LEU A 24 13.00 -7.11 -5.37
CA LEU A 24 12.86 -5.68 -5.57
C LEU A 24 12.13 -5.44 -6.89
N THR A 25 11.04 -4.67 -6.83
CA THR A 25 10.26 -4.27 -8.01
C THR A 25 10.22 -2.76 -8.11
N GLY A 26 10.37 -2.24 -9.34
CA GLY A 26 10.14 -0.85 -9.67
C GLY A 26 8.80 -0.69 -10.36
N SER A 27 8.07 0.37 -10.06
CA SER A 27 6.86 0.74 -10.78
C SER A 27 6.84 2.24 -11.04
N GLN A 28 6.35 2.59 -12.23
CA GLN A 28 6.12 3.96 -12.65
C GLN A 28 4.61 4.18 -12.71
N ASN A 29 4.05 4.75 -11.64
CA ASN A 29 2.61 4.98 -11.51
C ASN A 29 2.25 6.45 -11.79
N TYR A 30 2.90 7.07 -12.77
CA TYR A 30 2.60 8.44 -13.19
C TYR A 30 2.56 8.54 -14.72
N ASN A 31 1.78 9.49 -15.21
CA ASN A 31 1.71 9.77 -16.64
C ASN A 31 3.01 10.42 -17.13
N PRO A 32 3.44 10.16 -18.38
CA PRO A 32 4.71 10.68 -18.91
C PRO A 32 4.93 12.19 -18.77
N TYR A 33 3.85 12.97 -18.79
CA TYR A 33 3.92 14.44 -18.72
C TYR A 33 3.83 15.01 -17.30
N GLN A 34 3.62 14.20 -16.27
CA GLN A 34 3.53 14.70 -14.90
C GLN A 34 4.87 15.17 -14.31
N ALA A 35 5.98 14.77 -14.92
CA ALA A 35 7.30 15.28 -14.57
C ALA A 35 7.58 16.69 -15.13
N MET A 36 6.83 17.12 -16.15
CA MET A 36 7.03 18.39 -16.84
C MET A 36 5.83 19.32 -16.66
N THR A 37 6.09 20.61 -16.50
CA THR A 37 5.02 21.62 -16.54
C THR A 37 4.43 21.68 -17.95
N THR A 38 3.12 21.53 -18.04
CA THR A 38 2.39 21.53 -19.30
C THR A 38 1.64 22.84 -19.50
N TYR A 39 1.55 23.26 -20.75
CA TYR A 39 0.90 24.51 -21.16
C TYR A 39 -0.27 24.20 -22.10
N LYS A 40 -1.31 24.99 -21.98
CA LYS A 40 -2.45 24.97 -22.89
C LYS A 40 -2.50 26.28 -23.67
N TYR A 41 -2.60 26.19 -24.98
CA TYR A 41 -2.76 27.37 -25.83
C TYR A 41 -4.21 27.88 -25.77
N LEU A 42 -4.36 29.18 -25.55
CA LEU A 42 -5.65 29.88 -25.54
C LEU A 42 -6.09 30.23 -26.95
N THR A 43 -6.46 29.24 -27.74
CA THR A 43 -6.79 29.42 -29.17
C THR A 43 -8.06 30.24 -29.40
N GLY A 44 -8.97 30.27 -28.41
CA GLY A 44 -10.20 31.07 -28.44
C GLY A 44 -10.02 32.54 -28.01
N GLU A 45 -8.92 32.84 -27.31
CA GLU A 45 -8.66 34.17 -26.75
C GLU A 45 -7.37 34.71 -27.36
N ARG A 46 -7.53 35.57 -28.37
CA ARG A 46 -6.39 36.16 -29.07
C ARG A 46 -6.25 37.64 -28.71
N TYR A 47 -5.03 38.04 -28.39
CA TYR A 47 -4.66 39.44 -28.23
C TYR A 47 -3.78 39.85 -29.41
N HIS A 48 -4.27 40.80 -30.23
CA HIS A 48 -3.57 41.30 -31.42
C HIS A 48 -2.96 40.19 -32.33
N HIS A 49 -3.76 39.16 -32.66
CA HIS A 49 -3.34 38.01 -33.48
C HIS A 49 -2.34 37.05 -32.80
N ILE A 50 -1.97 37.28 -31.56
CA ILE A 50 -1.08 36.42 -30.78
C ILE A 50 -1.93 35.45 -29.94
N VAL A 51 -1.57 34.17 -29.95
CA VAL A 51 -2.18 33.15 -29.12
C VAL A 51 -1.45 33.12 -27.79
N GLY A 52 -2.19 33.34 -26.69
CA GLY A 52 -1.65 33.19 -25.36
C GLY A 52 -1.48 31.70 -24.95
N ALA A 53 -0.68 31.46 -23.93
CA ALA A 53 -0.59 30.16 -23.30
C ALA A 53 -0.74 30.32 -21.78
N GLU A 54 -1.43 29.38 -21.16
CA GLU A 54 -1.55 29.27 -19.70
C GLU A 54 -0.91 27.97 -19.23
N VAL A 55 -0.44 27.95 -17.99
CA VAL A 55 0.04 26.71 -17.35
C VAL A 55 -1.16 25.84 -17.05
N MET A 56 -1.19 24.63 -17.62
CA MET A 56 -2.27 23.67 -17.45
C MET A 56 -2.06 22.79 -16.22
N ALA A 57 -0.82 22.36 -15.99
CA ALA A 57 -0.46 21.54 -14.85
C ALA A 57 1.00 21.77 -14.44
N LEU A 58 1.25 21.76 -13.15
CA LEU A 58 2.60 21.80 -12.59
C LEU A 58 3.27 20.44 -12.69
N GLY A 59 4.45 20.41 -13.30
CA GLY A 59 5.31 19.24 -13.34
C GLY A 59 6.21 19.15 -12.12
N ASN A 60 6.65 17.95 -11.80
CA ASN A 60 7.67 17.71 -10.80
C ASN A 60 8.83 16.91 -11.42
N GLU A 61 9.91 17.60 -11.76
CA GLU A 61 11.11 16.99 -12.35
C GLU A 61 11.81 15.99 -11.41
N LYS A 62 11.47 16.01 -10.12
CA LYS A 62 12.04 15.12 -9.11
C LYS A 62 11.26 13.83 -8.96
N LEU A 63 10.21 13.61 -9.77
CA LEU A 63 9.46 12.36 -9.74
C LEU A 63 10.37 11.18 -10.05
N GLY A 64 10.48 10.28 -9.07
CA GLY A 64 11.24 9.05 -9.18
C GLY A 64 10.34 7.82 -9.28
N TRP A 65 10.92 6.71 -9.71
CA TRP A 65 10.26 5.41 -9.72
C TRP A 65 9.99 4.96 -8.29
N GLN A 66 8.78 4.51 -8.04
CA GLN A 66 8.46 3.81 -6.80
C GLN A 66 9.20 2.48 -6.79
N ARG A 67 9.95 2.22 -5.73
CA ARG A 67 10.67 0.97 -5.49
C ARG A 67 10.02 0.21 -4.35
N THR A 68 9.73 -1.06 -4.58
CA THR A 68 9.13 -1.92 -3.56
C THR A 68 10.01 -3.13 -3.30
N LEU A 69 10.51 -3.20 -2.07
CA LEU A 69 11.20 -4.36 -1.53
C LEU A 69 10.18 -5.27 -0.88
N GLN A 70 10.09 -6.51 -1.35
CA GLN A 70 9.15 -7.50 -0.84
C GLN A 70 9.88 -8.72 -0.32
N GLN A 71 9.51 -9.14 0.88
CA GLN A 71 9.97 -10.36 1.55
C GLN A 71 8.75 -11.18 1.91
N ASN A 72 8.74 -12.45 1.52
CA ASN A 72 7.67 -13.37 1.85
C ASN A 72 8.26 -14.64 2.44
N TYR A 73 7.66 -15.11 3.53
CA TYR A 73 7.98 -16.35 4.20
C TYR A 73 6.71 -17.19 4.28
N GLY A 74 6.79 -18.41 3.82
CA GLY A 74 5.64 -19.30 3.77
C GLY A 74 5.96 -20.66 4.37
N LEU A 75 4.95 -21.26 5.01
CA LEU A 75 4.98 -22.57 5.60
C LEU A 75 3.75 -23.35 5.19
N ASP A 76 3.94 -24.50 4.56
CA ASP A 76 2.84 -25.42 4.21
C ASP A 76 3.05 -26.73 4.95
N ILE A 77 2.05 -27.19 5.69
CA ILE A 77 2.06 -28.42 6.47
C ILE A 77 0.80 -29.22 6.15
N ASP A 78 0.99 -30.48 5.77
CA ASP A 78 -0.10 -31.44 5.61
C ASP A 78 0.10 -32.57 6.62
N LEU A 79 -0.95 -32.83 7.38
CA LEU A 79 -0.95 -33.80 8.48
C LEU A 79 -2.04 -34.87 8.28
N TRP A 80 -1.80 -36.06 8.88
CA TRP A 80 -2.76 -37.18 8.95
C TRP A 80 -3.37 -37.55 7.61
N ASN A 81 -2.53 -37.94 6.65
CA ASN A 81 -2.94 -38.30 5.29
C ASN A 81 -3.75 -37.16 4.62
N GLU A 82 -3.21 -35.94 4.73
CA GLU A 82 -3.80 -34.72 4.15
C GLU A 82 -5.16 -34.34 4.72
N ARG A 83 -5.51 -34.84 5.90
CA ARG A 83 -6.75 -34.43 6.57
C ARG A 83 -6.68 -33.02 7.11
N ILE A 84 -5.50 -32.59 7.55
CA ILE A 84 -5.27 -31.23 8.01
C ILE A 84 -4.23 -30.59 7.12
N ASN A 85 -4.62 -29.49 6.49
CA ASN A 85 -3.74 -28.66 5.70
C ASN A 85 -3.63 -27.29 6.38
N ILE A 86 -2.41 -26.86 6.68
CA ILE A 86 -2.10 -25.58 7.27
C ILE A 86 -1.19 -24.83 6.31
N THR A 87 -1.58 -23.64 5.91
CA THR A 87 -0.75 -22.72 5.11
C THR A 87 -0.62 -21.41 5.87
N GLY A 88 0.61 -21.07 6.23
CA GLY A 88 0.94 -19.79 6.85
C GLY A 88 1.84 -18.97 5.94
N ASN A 89 1.53 -17.69 5.78
CA ASN A 89 2.38 -16.73 5.07
C ASN A 89 2.63 -15.53 5.97
N TYR A 90 3.85 -15.04 5.97
CA TYR A 90 4.24 -13.77 6.56
C TYR A 90 4.93 -12.93 5.50
N TYR A 91 4.54 -11.68 5.37
CA TYR A 91 5.11 -10.79 4.37
C TYR A 91 5.49 -9.44 4.96
N ILE A 92 6.55 -8.88 4.38
CA ILE A 92 6.99 -7.50 4.61
C ILE A 92 7.16 -6.86 3.24
N LYS A 93 6.51 -5.72 3.04
CA LYS A 93 6.58 -4.91 1.82
C LYS A 93 6.99 -3.50 2.20
N LEU A 94 8.18 -3.08 1.80
CA LEU A 94 8.69 -1.73 1.99
C LEU A 94 8.66 -1.00 0.64
N SER A 95 7.75 -0.05 0.51
CA SER A 95 7.64 0.81 -0.67
C SER A 95 8.32 2.14 -0.38
N LYS A 96 9.30 2.48 -1.20
CA LYS A 96 10.03 3.75 -1.17
C LYS A 96 9.60 4.62 -2.34
N ASP A 97 9.72 5.91 -2.17
CA ASP A 97 9.41 6.90 -3.19
C ASP A 97 7.94 6.74 -3.70
N VAL A 98 7.02 6.46 -2.75
CA VAL A 98 5.60 6.26 -3.06
C VAL A 98 5.03 7.56 -3.63
N LEU A 99 4.39 7.47 -4.79
CA LEU A 99 3.79 8.60 -5.47
C LEU A 99 2.41 8.92 -4.90
N THR A 100 2.16 10.19 -4.69
CA THR A 100 0.83 10.68 -4.31
C THR A 100 0.56 12.05 -4.90
N SER A 101 -0.73 12.38 -5.00
CA SER A 101 -1.18 13.73 -5.31
C SER A 101 -1.19 14.56 -4.03
N VAL A 102 -0.47 15.67 -4.03
CA VAL A 102 -0.47 16.66 -2.95
C VAL A 102 -1.40 17.80 -3.34
N THR A 103 -2.40 18.07 -2.50
CA THR A 103 -3.31 19.18 -2.70
C THR A 103 -2.58 20.50 -2.45
N LEU A 104 -2.80 21.47 -3.32
CA LEU A 104 -2.20 22.80 -3.22
C LEU A 104 -3.23 23.82 -2.72
N PRO A 105 -2.78 24.90 -2.08
CA PRO A 105 -3.66 26.03 -1.77
C PRO A 105 -4.27 26.61 -3.06
N PRO A 106 -5.59 26.97 -3.06
CA PRO A 106 -6.25 27.53 -4.24
C PRO A 106 -5.59 28.81 -4.77
N SER A 107 -4.87 29.54 -3.93
CA SER A 107 -4.13 30.75 -4.31
C SER A 107 -3.03 30.51 -5.34
N LEU A 108 -2.57 29.26 -5.50
CA LEU A 108 -1.57 28.91 -6.50
C LEU A 108 -2.20 28.63 -7.88
N GLY A 109 -3.52 28.57 -8.00
CA GLY A 109 -4.22 28.33 -9.25
C GLY A 109 -4.20 26.88 -9.74
N PHE A 110 -3.71 25.94 -8.90
CA PHE A 110 -3.66 24.51 -9.19
C PHE A 110 -4.25 23.71 -8.01
N ASP A 111 -5.00 22.66 -8.32
CA ASP A 111 -5.63 21.83 -7.29
C ASP A 111 -4.61 20.90 -6.61
N SER A 112 -3.70 20.35 -7.38
CA SER A 112 -2.72 19.38 -6.87
C SER A 112 -1.51 19.21 -7.80
N TYR A 113 -0.45 18.62 -7.27
CA TYR A 113 0.67 18.13 -8.07
C TYR A 113 1.14 16.77 -7.54
N MET A 114 1.89 16.02 -8.36
CA MET A 114 2.43 14.72 -7.97
C MET A 114 3.76 14.87 -7.26
N ASP A 115 3.91 14.19 -6.13
CA ASP A 115 5.17 14.13 -5.40
C ASP A 115 5.46 12.73 -4.84
N ASN A 116 6.72 12.46 -4.51
CA ASN A 116 7.13 11.24 -3.84
C ASN A 116 6.89 11.39 -2.33
N LEU A 117 5.92 10.65 -1.80
CA LEU A 117 5.48 10.71 -0.39
C LEU A 117 6.55 10.39 0.64
N GLY A 118 7.46 9.47 0.28
CA GLY A 118 8.40 8.91 1.22
C GLY A 118 8.34 7.40 1.27
N GLU A 119 8.33 6.82 2.47
CA GLU A 119 8.43 5.37 2.65
C GLU A 119 7.23 4.82 3.42
N VAL A 120 6.63 3.74 2.87
CA VAL A 120 5.50 3.02 3.49
C VAL A 120 5.89 1.56 3.68
N LYS A 121 5.70 1.06 4.91
CA LYS A 121 5.90 -0.35 5.26
C LYS A 121 4.56 -1.02 5.48
N ASN A 122 4.31 -2.08 4.71
CA ASN A 122 3.19 -2.99 4.92
C ASN A 122 3.74 -4.33 5.41
N TYR A 123 3.13 -4.90 6.44
CA TYR A 123 3.48 -6.22 6.91
C TYR A 123 2.25 -6.91 7.47
N GLY A 124 2.24 -8.22 7.34
CA GLY A 124 1.08 -8.98 7.78
C GLY A 124 1.32 -10.49 7.74
N TYR A 125 0.33 -11.20 8.22
CA TYR A 125 0.29 -12.65 8.13
C TYR A 125 -1.05 -13.12 7.61
N GLU A 126 -0.99 -14.24 6.92
CA GLU A 126 -2.14 -14.96 6.40
C GLU A 126 -2.04 -16.41 6.88
N LEU A 127 -3.09 -16.90 7.51
CA LEU A 127 -3.19 -18.28 7.96
C LEU A 127 -4.42 -18.91 7.33
N SER A 128 -4.23 -20.04 6.68
CA SER A 128 -5.30 -20.87 6.12
C SER A 128 -5.23 -22.25 6.75
N LEU A 129 -6.34 -22.69 7.31
CA LEU A 129 -6.52 -24.02 7.89
C LEU A 129 -7.65 -24.72 7.18
N ARG A 130 -7.40 -25.92 6.68
CA ARG A 130 -8.42 -26.83 6.16
C ARG A 130 -8.39 -28.13 6.92
N VAL A 131 -9.55 -28.56 7.43
CA VAL A 131 -9.71 -29.83 8.14
C VAL A 131 -10.77 -30.67 7.44
N ALA A 132 -10.38 -31.84 6.93
CA ALA A 132 -11.27 -32.82 6.38
C ALA A 132 -11.79 -33.75 7.49
N ILE A 133 -13.00 -33.48 8.00
CA ILE A 133 -13.60 -34.20 9.11
C ILE A 133 -14.06 -35.59 8.66
N LEU A 134 -14.78 -35.63 7.54
CA LEU A 134 -15.26 -36.88 6.95
C LEU A 134 -14.71 -37.05 5.54
N ARG A 135 -14.04 -38.16 5.31
CA ARG A 135 -13.54 -38.56 3.99
C ARG A 135 -13.80 -40.05 3.80
N ASN A 136 -14.92 -40.38 3.21
CA ASN A 136 -15.28 -41.77 2.84
C ASN A 136 -15.47 -41.88 1.32
N PRO A 137 -14.44 -42.27 0.58
CA PRO A 137 -14.52 -42.38 -0.87
C PRO A 137 -15.53 -43.45 -1.36
N ALA A 138 -15.70 -44.55 -0.61
CA ALA A 138 -16.61 -45.64 -0.99
C ALA A 138 -18.07 -45.18 -0.93
N LYS A 139 -18.43 -44.32 0.03
CA LYS A 139 -19.78 -43.76 0.16
C LYS A 139 -19.92 -42.38 -0.50
N ARG A 140 -18.86 -41.87 -1.15
CA ARG A 140 -18.79 -40.51 -1.75
C ARG A 140 -19.14 -39.36 -0.78
N ILE A 141 -18.82 -39.55 0.50
CA ILE A 141 -19.09 -38.54 1.53
C ILE A 141 -17.80 -37.79 1.82
N PHE A 142 -17.86 -36.46 1.66
CA PHE A 142 -16.75 -35.55 1.99
C PHE A 142 -17.30 -34.38 2.79
N TRP A 143 -16.71 -34.14 3.94
CA TRP A 143 -17.01 -32.95 4.74
C TRP A 143 -15.72 -32.31 5.22
N SER A 144 -15.54 -31.04 4.93
CA SER A 144 -14.36 -30.26 5.34
C SER A 144 -14.76 -28.88 5.88
N VAL A 145 -13.99 -28.41 6.84
CA VAL A 145 -14.09 -27.05 7.38
C VAL A 145 -12.84 -26.29 6.97
N ASN A 146 -13.02 -25.04 6.52
CA ASN A 146 -11.95 -24.14 6.19
C ASN A 146 -12.06 -22.90 7.07
N ALA A 147 -10.92 -22.46 7.63
CA ALA A 147 -10.80 -21.24 8.40
C ALA A 147 -9.63 -20.42 7.84
N ASN A 148 -9.86 -19.12 7.63
CA ASN A 148 -8.84 -18.20 7.17
C ASN A 148 -8.73 -17.03 8.15
N ALA A 149 -7.50 -16.67 8.50
CA ALA A 149 -7.19 -15.49 9.30
C ALA A 149 -6.20 -14.62 8.54
N LEU A 150 -6.51 -13.34 8.43
CA LEU A 150 -5.67 -12.33 7.76
C LEU A 150 -5.44 -11.17 8.72
N HIS A 151 -4.21 -10.74 8.83
CA HIS A 151 -3.86 -9.51 9.50
C HIS A 151 -2.89 -8.71 8.64
N ASN A 152 -3.20 -7.45 8.42
CA ASN A 152 -2.34 -6.51 7.71
C ASN A 152 -2.20 -5.22 8.52
N LYS A 153 -0.99 -4.73 8.63
CA LYS A 153 -0.67 -3.43 9.23
C LYS A 153 0.19 -2.62 8.30
N ASN A 154 -0.20 -1.37 8.06
CA ASN A 154 0.62 -0.43 7.34
C ASN A 154 1.19 0.62 8.30
N LYS A 155 2.37 1.12 7.97
CA LYS A 155 3.03 2.20 8.68
C LYS A 155 3.71 3.14 7.69
N LEU A 156 3.53 4.41 7.91
CA LEU A 156 4.25 5.47 7.23
C LEU A 156 5.62 5.62 7.92
N MET A 157 6.70 5.27 7.22
CA MET A 157 8.04 5.27 7.79
C MET A 157 8.71 6.62 7.66
N LYS A 158 8.43 7.33 6.57
CA LYS A 158 9.00 8.64 6.26
C LYS A 158 8.04 9.42 5.40
N ILE A 159 7.88 10.70 5.68
CA ILE A 159 7.09 11.64 4.89
C ILE A 159 7.97 12.65 4.18
N SER A 160 7.53 13.13 3.01
CA SER A 160 8.19 14.20 2.29
C SER A 160 8.00 15.55 2.99
N ASN A 161 8.87 16.51 2.65
CA ASN A 161 8.73 17.86 3.18
C ASN A 161 7.42 18.53 2.72
N ALA A 162 6.92 18.19 1.54
CA ALA A 162 5.64 18.68 1.03
C ALA A 162 4.46 18.22 1.90
N LEU A 163 4.48 16.96 2.35
CA LEU A 163 3.44 16.47 3.27
C LEU A 163 3.56 17.02 4.68
N ARG A 164 4.78 17.32 5.14
CA ARG A 164 4.96 18.06 6.40
C ARG A 164 4.33 19.45 6.29
N ALA A 165 4.65 20.20 5.23
CA ALA A 165 4.04 21.49 4.96
C ALA A 165 2.51 21.42 4.84
N TYR A 166 1.98 20.34 4.23
CA TYR A 166 0.54 20.11 4.18
C TYR A 166 -0.06 19.93 5.59
N ASN A 167 0.56 19.10 6.44
CA ASN A 167 0.12 18.96 7.83
C ASN A 167 0.16 20.31 8.59
N ASP A 168 1.25 21.08 8.41
CA ASP A 168 1.44 22.38 9.07
C ASP A 168 0.37 23.39 8.61
N SER A 169 0.05 23.43 7.31
CA SER A 169 -1.03 24.30 6.78
C SER A 169 -2.40 23.94 7.35
N GLN A 170 -2.67 22.67 7.60
CA GLN A 170 -3.93 22.22 8.24
C GLN A 170 -4.01 22.67 9.71
N ASP A 171 -2.86 22.76 10.38
CA ASP A 171 -2.78 23.26 11.77
C ASP A 171 -2.94 24.78 11.81
N GLU A 172 -2.33 25.52 10.88
CA GLU A 172 -2.47 26.99 10.77
C GLU A 172 -3.90 27.41 10.45
N ASP A 173 -4.58 26.72 9.53
CA ASP A 173 -6.00 26.95 9.24
C ASP A 173 -6.89 26.73 10.47
N SER A 174 -6.49 25.80 11.34
CA SER A 174 -7.18 25.55 12.61
C SER A 174 -6.92 26.64 13.64
N MET A 175 -5.75 27.27 13.64
CA MET A 175 -5.36 28.35 14.55
C MET A 175 -5.83 29.74 14.07
N ALA A 176 -5.82 29.99 12.76
CA ALA A 176 -6.25 31.25 12.16
C ALA A 176 -7.77 31.41 12.13
N GLY A 177 -8.52 30.32 12.28
CA GLY A 177 -9.97 30.30 12.36
C GLY A 177 -10.51 30.87 13.66
N SER A 178 -10.36 32.18 13.87
CA SER A 178 -11.08 32.97 14.84
C SER A 178 -12.54 32.53 14.94
N LYS A 179 -12.95 31.94 16.07
CA LYS A 179 -14.35 31.83 16.55
C LYS A 179 -15.42 31.22 15.61
N LYS A 180 -15.07 30.57 14.53
CA LYS A 180 -16.00 29.74 13.78
C LYS A 180 -15.89 28.32 14.32
N LYS A 181 -17.00 27.85 14.96
CA LYS A 181 -17.32 26.47 15.30
C LYS A 181 -16.26 25.48 14.83
N GLU A 182 -15.53 24.88 15.78
CA GLU A 182 -14.70 23.70 15.52
C GLU A 182 -15.46 22.79 14.58
N SER A 183 -14.94 22.70 13.36
CA SER A 183 -15.50 21.76 12.41
C SER A 183 -15.05 20.39 12.89
N ASN A 184 -15.90 19.66 13.60
CA ASN A 184 -15.74 18.23 13.94
C ASN A 184 -15.65 17.34 12.68
N ARG A 185 -15.02 17.84 11.62
CA ARG A 185 -14.81 17.06 10.41
C ARG A 185 -13.52 16.28 10.57
N PRO A 186 -13.56 14.96 10.39
CA PRO A 186 -12.36 14.16 10.43
C PRO A 186 -11.36 14.65 9.38
N LYS A 187 -10.10 14.82 9.78
CA LYS A 187 -9.01 15.26 8.91
C LYS A 187 -8.05 14.11 8.65
N VAL A 188 -7.53 14.04 7.44
CA VAL A 188 -6.45 13.10 7.11
C VAL A 188 -5.13 13.80 7.46
N ARG A 189 -4.34 13.18 8.32
CA ARG A 189 -3.03 13.67 8.73
C ARG A 189 -1.99 12.58 8.54
N TYR A 190 -0.87 12.94 7.96
CA TYR A 190 0.22 12.01 7.69
C TYR A 190 1.28 12.11 8.79
N ILE A 191 1.32 11.11 9.69
CA ILE A 191 2.27 11.07 10.81
C ILE A 191 3.18 9.87 10.68
N GLU A 192 4.50 10.08 10.81
CA GLU A 192 5.48 9.00 10.79
C GLU A 192 5.21 8.01 11.93
N GLY A 193 5.21 6.72 11.63
CA GLY A 193 4.89 5.65 12.57
C GLY A 193 3.43 5.24 12.61
N GLU A 194 2.51 6.06 12.09
CA GLU A 194 1.09 5.79 12.02
C GLU A 194 0.66 5.18 10.68
N SER A 195 -0.61 4.77 10.60
CA SER A 195 -1.20 4.28 9.36
C SER A 195 -1.47 5.43 8.40
N MET A 196 -1.28 5.19 7.08
CA MET A 196 -1.68 6.15 6.04
C MET A 196 -3.18 6.49 6.07
N ASN A 197 -4.00 5.60 6.64
CA ASN A 197 -5.46 5.75 6.70
C ASN A 197 -5.92 6.22 8.10
N SER A 198 -5.02 6.73 8.94
CA SER A 198 -5.39 7.26 10.24
C SER A 198 -6.23 8.54 10.07
N ILE A 199 -7.41 8.54 10.68
CA ILE A 199 -8.33 9.67 10.70
C ILE A 199 -8.22 10.32 12.08
N TRP A 200 -8.02 11.62 12.10
CA TRP A 200 -7.89 12.42 13.31
C TRP A 200 -9.15 13.28 13.48
N VAL A 201 -9.63 13.36 14.72
CA VAL A 201 -10.82 14.15 15.11
C VAL A 201 -10.39 15.24 16.06
#